data_3d65b2448e34a35045b96ab5d2170ba7
#
_entry.id   3d65b2448e34a35045b96ab5d2170ba7
#
_cell.length_a   1.000
_cell.length_b   1.000
_cell.length_c   1.000
_cell.angle_alpha   90.00
_cell.angle_beta   90.00
_cell.angle_gamma   90.00
#
_symmetry.space_group_name_H-M   'P 1'
#
loop_
_entity.id
_entity.type
_entity.pdbx_description
1 polymer ?
#
loop_
_entity_poly.entity_id
_entity_poly.type
_entity_poly.pdbx_seq_one_letter_code
_entity_poly.pdbx_strand_id
1 'polypeptide(L)'
;MSKKLEDIKEYLIKNNMDAYIAFSYENSNTLLKEILGKHFLTRKVFAFFNRDKENYLLVNQLDYPFVKDSDFKIFVYKTYQEMLALEKEMIKDYKRVLVDISEDGVIPSISTADYGSVNFIRNQGIEVFSSGDLLTYLNCRIDEKGFLSMQEACRINLHIKDLAFEKIKEDILSRGYSDEYEIQKFIADKYEENDLFFDEPPIVAVNNNASNPHYFPTVNSSRKIYRGDVVLIDMWCKLKNKDSIYSDITWMGEADENVSLNVEKRFNVLKNSIDLALLYLHDYLSKRDVYGYQIDDVVRNYIRDKGYDKYFIHRTGHSIFSDLSPHGKGVNIDDYETRDERRIINDIAFSLEPGIYMDDFGMRSETDVFIHDNVPVIVGGRQEKVIPILK
;
A
#
# COMPACT_ATOMS: atom_id res chain seq x y z
N MET A 1 22.09 19.37 -1.59
CA MET A 1 20.71 19.19 -1.09
C MET A 1 20.32 17.75 -1.35
N SER A 2 19.70 17.04 -0.44
CA SER A 2 19.28 15.66 -0.70
C SER A 2 18.18 15.64 -1.77
N LYS A 3 18.10 14.57 -2.59
CA LYS A 3 17.06 14.42 -3.62
C LYS A 3 15.65 14.64 -3.05
N LYS A 4 15.40 14.16 -1.83
CA LYS A 4 14.10 14.35 -1.15
C LYS A 4 13.74 15.82 -0.91
N LEU A 5 14.71 16.68 -0.58
CA LEU A 5 14.44 18.11 -0.41
C LEU A 5 14.13 18.81 -1.74
N GLU A 6 14.74 18.35 -2.82
CA GLU A 6 14.43 18.82 -4.19
C GLU A 6 13.03 18.38 -4.60
N ASP A 7 12.69 17.12 -4.39
CA ASP A 7 11.37 16.56 -4.69
C ASP A 7 10.24 17.29 -3.92
N ILE A 8 10.45 17.60 -2.63
CA ILE A 8 9.50 18.41 -1.84
C ILE A 8 9.30 19.78 -2.48
N LYS A 9 10.39 20.46 -2.84
CA LYS A 9 10.33 21.80 -3.45
C LYS A 9 9.59 21.76 -4.79
N GLU A 10 9.90 20.83 -5.65
CA GLU A 10 9.21 20.65 -6.94
C GLU A 10 7.71 20.40 -6.73
N TYR A 11 7.36 19.56 -5.78
CA TYR A 11 5.95 19.29 -5.44
C TYR A 11 5.23 20.56 -4.97
N LEU A 12 5.84 21.38 -4.09
CA LEU A 12 5.25 22.62 -3.59
C LEU A 12 5.03 23.63 -4.73
N ILE A 13 5.98 23.75 -5.65
CA ILE A 13 5.87 24.62 -6.84
C ILE A 13 4.69 24.15 -7.71
N LYS A 14 4.65 22.88 -8.07
CA LYS A 14 3.63 22.28 -8.93
C LYS A 14 2.21 22.44 -8.37
N ASN A 15 2.06 22.33 -7.04
CA ASN A 15 0.75 22.36 -6.37
C ASN A 15 0.42 23.74 -5.76
N ASN A 16 1.25 24.79 -6.02
CA ASN A 16 1.06 26.14 -5.52
C ASN A 16 0.88 26.20 -4.00
N MET A 17 1.76 25.50 -3.26
CA MET A 17 1.83 25.52 -1.81
C MET A 17 3.02 26.36 -1.36
N ASP A 18 2.88 27.15 -0.29
CA ASP A 18 3.96 28.01 0.23
C ASP A 18 5.02 27.19 0.99
N ALA A 19 4.56 26.18 1.74
CA ALA A 19 5.43 25.30 2.49
C ALA A 19 4.76 23.94 2.80
N TYR A 20 5.59 22.96 3.15
CA TYR A 20 5.21 21.80 3.91
C TYR A 20 5.77 21.94 5.33
N ILE A 21 4.94 21.81 6.35
CA ILE A 21 5.34 21.94 7.76
C ILE A 21 5.19 20.57 8.42
N ALA A 22 6.32 19.95 8.74
CA ALA A 22 6.37 18.70 9.46
C ALA A 22 6.70 18.92 10.94
N PHE A 23 6.00 18.21 11.81
CA PHE A 23 6.22 18.24 13.26
C PHE A 23 6.80 16.92 13.74
N SER A 24 7.63 16.99 14.78
CA SER A 24 8.10 15.81 15.49
C SER A 24 8.26 16.10 16.98
N TYR A 25 7.83 15.16 17.78
CA TYR A 25 8.14 15.08 19.20
C TYR A 25 8.62 13.65 19.49
N GLU A 26 9.77 13.53 20.15
CA GLU A 26 10.42 12.22 20.40
C GLU A 26 10.55 11.33 19.15
N ASN A 27 10.99 11.96 18.03
CA ASN A 27 11.17 11.31 16.72
C ASN A 27 9.89 10.62 16.16
N SER A 28 8.71 11.14 16.47
CA SER A 28 7.44 10.60 15.99
C SER A 28 7.24 10.71 14.48
N ASN A 29 7.90 11.67 13.81
CA ASN A 29 7.79 11.88 12.36
C ASN A 29 8.89 11.10 11.62
N THR A 30 8.48 10.13 10.81
CA THR A 30 9.40 9.23 10.09
C THR A 30 10.19 9.94 8.99
N LEU A 31 9.58 10.90 8.28
CA LEU A 31 10.26 11.69 7.26
C LEU A 31 11.35 12.57 7.87
N LEU A 32 11.06 13.24 8.97
CA LEU A 32 12.07 14.06 9.67
C LEU A 32 13.20 13.20 10.22
N LYS A 33 12.90 12.03 10.75
CA LYS A 33 13.93 11.08 11.21
C LYS A 33 14.84 10.63 10.07
N GLU A 34 14.30 10.45 8.87
CA GLU A 34 15.09 10.09 7.69
C GLU A 34 15.98 11.27 7.23
N ILE A 35 15.44 12.48 7.17
CA ILE A 35 16.15 13.68 6.70
C ILE A 35 17.20 14.16 7.70
N LEU A 36 16.88 14.18 9.00
CA LEU A 36 17.77 14.69 10.05
C LEU A 36 18.76 13.65 10.59
N GLY A 37 18.60 12.39 10.19
CA GLY A 37 19.47 11.30 10.59
C GLY A 37 19.03 10.57 11.86
N LYS A 38 19.92 9.69 12.38
CA LYS A 38 19.57 8.71 13.44
C LYS A 38 19.52 9.27 14.86
N HIS A 39 19.76 10.58 15.05
CA HIS A 39 19.74 11.19 16.38
C HIS A 39 18.33 11.22 16.94
N PHE A 40 18.20 10.96 18.23
CA PHE A 40 16.93 11.04 18.94
C PHE A 40 16.71 12.48 19.44
N LEU A 41 15.77 13.18 18.80
CA LEU A 41 15.36 14.53 19.19
C LEU A 41 14.25 14.41 20.22
N THR A 42 14.48 14.96 21.40
CA THR A 42 13.63 14.73 22.57
C THR A 42 12.56 15.81 22.78
N ARG A 43 12.64 16.91 22.07
CA ARG A 43 11.71 18.05 22.17
C ARG A 43 11.00 18.28 20.85
N LYS A 44 10.01 19.15 20.89
CA LYS A 44 9.24 19.49 19.68
C LYS A 44 10.14 20.15 18.64
N VAL A 45 10.10 19.61 17.44
CA VAL A 45 10.82 20.09 16.27
C VAL A 45 9.83 20.42 15.18
N PHE A 46 10.04 21.53 14.49
CA PHE A 46 9.29 21.92 13.30
C PHE A 46 10.26 22.05 12.15
N ALA A 47 10.00 21.37 11.04
CA ALA A 47 10.69 21.59 9.80
C ALA A 47 9.75 22.28 8.81
N PHE A 48 10.20 23.39 8.28
CA PHE A 48 9.49 24.19 7.27
C PHE A 48 10.22 24.00 5.96
N PHE A 49 9.65 23.18 5.09
CA PHE A 49 10.11 23.00 3.73
C PHE A 49 9.47 24.06 2.86
N ASN A 50 10.25 25.00 2.38
CA ASN A 50 9.76 26.21 1.72
C ASN A 50 9.82 26.10 0.19
N ARG A 51 8.82 26.63 -0.49
CA ARG A 51 8.80 26.74 -1.95
C ARG A 51 9.87 27.69 -2.48
N ASP A 52 9.92 28.91 -1.93
CA ASP A 52 10.68 30.04 -2.49
C ASP A 52 11.80 30.57 -1.58
N LYS A 53 11.98 29.97 -0.39
CA LYS A 53 12.97 30.37 0.61
C LYS A 53 13.88 29.18 0.97
N GLU A 54 14.88 29.43 1.81
CA GLU A 54 15.62 28.37 2.50
C GLU A 54 14.65 27.55 3.40
N ASN A 55 14.96 26.27 3.57
CA ASN A 55 14.24 25.44 4.53
C ASN A 55 14.65 25.81 5.96
N TYR A 56 13.68 25.84 6.87
CA TYR A 56 13.90 26.20 8.27
C TYR A 56 13.70 25.02 9.20
N LEU A 57 14.49 24.99 10.28
CA LEU A 57 14.30 24.06 11.39
C LEU A 57 14.17 24.87 12.68
N LEU A 58 13.05 24.71 13.38
CA LEU A 58 12.84 25.26 14.72
C LEU A 58 13.04 24.14 15.73
N VAL A 59 14.07 24.26 16.58
CA VAL A 59 14.52 23.18 17.47
C VAL A 59 14.83 23.71 18.87
N ASN A 60 14.65 22.88 19.89
CA ASN A 60 15.05 23.22 21.25
C ASN A 60 16.58 23.29 21.39
N GLN A 61 17.08 24.17 22.25
CA GLN A 61 18.52 24.32 22.51
C GLN A 61 19.21 22.99 22.91
N LEU A 62 18.51 22.06 23.53
CA LEU A 62 19.05 20.75 23.93
C LEU A 62 19.27 19.82 22.75
N ASP A 63 18.45 19.94 21.73
CA ASP A 63 18.53 19.10 20.52
C ASP A 63 19.36 19.76 19.39
N TYR A 64 19.66 21.07 19.51
CA TYR A 64 20.45 21.81 18.52
C TYR A 64 21.80 21.16 18.14
N PRO A 65 22.59 20.62 19.11
CA PRO A 65 23.88 20.00 18.77
C PRO A 65 23.79 18.85 17.77
N PHE A 66 22.64 18.17 17.71
CA PHE A 66 22.42 17.02 16.85
C PHE A 66 22.03 17.39 15.40
N VAL A 67 21.61 18.63 15.16
CA VAL A 67 21.09 19.09 13.86
C VAL A 67 21.87 20.28 13.29
N LYS A 68 22.87 20.80 14.01
CA LYS A 68 23.61 22.02 13.65
C LYS A 68 24.29 21.99 12.27
N ASP A 69 24.62 20.79 11.79
CA ASP A 69 25.29 20.56 10.51
C ASP A 69 24.30 20.14 9.40
N SER A 70 22.98 20.26 9.62
CA SER A 70 21.96 19.97 8.62
C SER A 70 21.84 21.08 7.56
N ASP A 71 21.23 20.76 6.41
CA ASP A 71 20.98 21.69 5.29
C ASP A 71 19.87 22.72 5.58
N PHE A 72 19.49 22.91 6.84
CA PHE A 72 18.44 23.83 7.27
C PHE A 72 19.00 25.10 7.89
N LYS A 73 18.34 26.23 7.67
CA LYS A 73 18.52 27.41 8.51
C LYS A 73 17.86 27.17 9.86
N ILE A 74 18.69 27.09 10.91
CA ILE A 74 18.23 26.66 12.24
C ILE A 74 17.86 27.84 13.10
N PHE A 75 16.69 27.75 13.73
CA PHE A 75 16.20 28.65 14.78
C PHE A 75 16.08 27.86 16.09
N VAL A 76 16.63 28.45 17.17
CA VAL A 76 16.72 27.74 18.46
C VAL A 76 15.81 28.42 19.46
N TYR A 77 14.98 27.62 20.13
CA TYR A 77 14.15 28.09 21.24
C TYR A 77 14.57 27.45 22.57
N LYS A 78 14.28 28.14 23.66
CA LYS A 78 14.52 27.66 25.05
C LYS A 78 13.22 27.34 25.76
N THR A 79 12.21 28.20 25.60
CA THR A 79 10.91 28.08 26.26
C THR A 79 9.80 27.90 25.22
N TYR A 80 8.64 27.42 25.68
CA TYR A 80 7.48 27.27 24.79
C TYR A 80 6.96 28.63 24.26
N GLN A 81 7.12 29.71 25.04
CA GLN A 81 6.73 31.04 24.62
C GLN A 81 7.61 31.52 23.47
N GLU A 82 8.93 31.30 23.55
CA GLU A 82 9.86 31.58 22.45
C GLU A 82 9.54 30.73 21.22
N MET A 83 9.23 29.44 21.42
CA MET A 83 8.84 28.53 20.34
C MET A 83 7.64 29.08 19.59
N LEU A 84 6.54 29.42 20.28
CA LEU A 84 5.32 29.96 19.66
C LEU A 84 5.57 31.33 18.97
N ALA A 85 6.42 32.19 19.55
CA ALA A 85 6.76 33.49 18.95
C ALA A 85 7.56 33.30 17.65
N LEU A 86 8.54 32.41 17.65
CA LEU A 86 9.34 32.09 16.46
C LEU A 86 8.48 31.40 15.38
N GLU A 87 7.66 30.43 15.76
CA GLU A 87 6.74 29.76 14.83
C GLU A 87 5.82 30.77 14.14
N LYS A 88 5.21 31.68 14.90
CA LYS A 88 4.35 32.75 14.35
C LYS A 88 5.09 33.63 13.36
N GLU A 89 6.35 34.03 13.67
CA GLU A 89 7.15 34.87 12.78
C GLU A 89 7.53 34.10 11.48
N MET A 90 7.82 32.80 11.59
CA MET A 90 8.20 31.97 10.45
C MET A 90 7.06 31.76 9.45
N ILE A 91 5.82 31.65 9.95
CA ILE A 91 4.64 31.34 9.11
C ILE A 91 3.85 32.58 8.66
N LYS A 92 4.20 33.78 9.11
CA LYS A 92 3.40 35.00 8.91
C LYS A 92 3.08 35.34 7.44
N ASP A 93 3.96 34.93 6.51
CA ASP A 93 3.81 35.20 5.08
C ASP A 93 3.15 34.03 4.31
N TYR A 94 2.85 32.91 4.97
CA TYR A 94 2.21 31.78 4.33
C TYR A 94 0.71 32.01 4.18
N LYS A 95 0.15 31.45 3.13
CA LYS A 95 -1.29 31.40 2.86
C LYS A 95 -1.79 29.99 2.79
N ARG A 96 -1.01 29.07 2.18
CA ARG A 96 -1.39 27.69 1.91
C ARG A 96 -0.24 26.75 2.27
N VAL A 97 -0.46 25.87 3.23
CA VAL A 97 0.57 24.94 3.68
C VAL A 97 0.08 23.49 3.70
N LEU A 98 1.00 22.57 3.48
CA LEU A 98 0.79 21.15 3.72
C LEU A 98 1.20 20.81 5.14
N VAL A 99 0.42 19.95 5.80
CA VAL A 99 0.69 19.41 7.14
C VAL A 99 0.25 17.95 7.18
N ASP A 100 0.84 17.15 8.05
CA ASP A 100 0.52 15.72 8.20
C ASP A 100 -0.84 15.53 8.91
N ILE A 101 -1.91 15.86 8.21
CA ILE A 101 -3.29 15.73 8.64
C ILE A 101 -4.12 14.92 7.64
N SER A 102 -5.16 14.29 8.14
CA SER A 102 -6.30 13.83 7.36
C SER A 102 -7.55 14.42 7.99
N GLU A 103 -8.39 15.09 7.20
CA GLU A 103 -9.63 15.66 7.72
C GLU A 103 -10.51 14.53 8.31
N ASP A 104 -11.15 14.79 9.43
CA ASP A 104 -11.93 13.82 10.20
C ASP A 104 -11.17 12.53 10.59
N GLY A 105 -9.84 12.49 10.38
CA GLY A 105 -8.99 11.35 10.68
C GLY A 105 -9.23 10.12 9.80
N VAL A 106 -9.82 10.30 8.62
CA VAL A 106 -10.20 9.19 7.71
C VAL A 106 -9.02 8.40 7.16
N ILE A 107 -7.80 8.98 7.18
CA ILE A 107 -6.54 8.27 6.88
C ILE A 107 -5.60 8.38 8.09
N PRO A 108 -5.72 7.49 9.09
CA PRO A 108 -4.98 7.59 10.35
C PRO A 108 -3.46 7.61 10.18
N SER A 109 -2.93 6.90 9.18
CA SER A 109 -1.49 6.82 8.91
C SER A 109 -0.85 8.15 8.50
N ILE A 110 -1.64 9.14 8.05
CA ILE A 110 -1.18 10.49 7.68
C ILE A 110 -1.45 11.48 8.81
N SER A 111 -2.50 11.29 9.60
CA SER A 111 -2.92 12.23 10.65
C SER A 111 -2.02 12.16 11.87
N THR A 112 -0.74 12.54 11.70
CA THR A 112 0.30 12.47 12.75
C THR A 112 0.63 13.83 13.38
N ALA A 113 0.18 14.92 12.80
CA ALA A 113 0.34 16.26 13.38
C ALA A 113 -0.59 16.44 14.59
N ASP A 114 -0.06 17.00 15.70
CA ASP A 114 -0.88 17.28 16.86
C ASP A 114 -1.88 18.43 16.60
N TYR A 115 -3.07 18.29 17.17
CA TYR A 115 -4.15 19.26 17.04
C TYR A 115 -3.73 20.69 17.40
N GLY A 116 -2.93 20.87 18.47
CA GLY A 116 -2.50 22.19 18.94
C GLY A 116 -1.70 22.94 17.89
N SER A 117 -0.76 22.26 17.24
CA SER A 117 0.08 22.85 16.18
C SER A 117 -0.74 23.19 14.93
N VAL A 118 -1.60 22.29 14.50
CA VAL A 118 -2.49 22.53 13.35
C VAL A 118 -3.40 23.72 13.62
N ASN A 119 -4.04 23.74 14.80
CA ASN A 119 -4.94 24.84 15.20
C ASN A 119 -4.19 26.18 15.34
N PHE A 120 -2.94 26.15 15.82
CA PHE A 120 -2.10 27.36 15.90
C PHE A 120 -1.89 27.99 14.52
N ILE A 121 -1.59 27.17 13.50
CA ILE A 121 -1.39 27.62 12.12
C ILE A 121 -2.72 28.16 11.55
N ARG A 122 -3.81 27.42 11.68
CA ARG A 122 -5.16 27.84 11.21
C ARG A 122 -5.60 29.17 11.84
N ASN A 123 -5.30 29.40 13.11
CA ASN A 123 -5.62 30.64 13.81
C ASN A 123 -4.80 31.86 13.32
N GLN A 124 -3.73 31.68 12.55
CA GLN A 124 -3.05 32.76 11.84
C GLN A 124 -3.69 33.09 10.48
N GLY A 125 -4.81 32.47 10.12
CA GLY A 125 -5.52 32.66 8.84
C GLY A 125 -4.89 31.90 7.67
N ILE A 126 -4.08 30.88 7.95
CA ILE A 126 -3.40 30.05 6.94
C ILE A 126 -4.29 28.86 6.60
N GLU A 127 -4.49 28.59 5.31
CA GLU A 127 -5.16 27.38 4.84
C GLU A 127 -4.21 26.17 4.97
N VAL A 128 -4.71 25.15 5.66
CA VAL A 128 -3.94 23.91 5.94
C VAL A 128 -4.54 22.77 5.13
N PHE A 129 -3.70 22.13 4.32
CA PHE A 129 -4.05 20.98 3.48
C PHE A 129 -3.28 19.74 3.94
N SER A 130 -3.84 18.57 3.61
CA SER A 130 -3.18 17.28 3.86
C SER A 130 -1.87 17.15 3.08
N SER A 131 -0.84 16.63 3.72
CA SER A 131 0.42 16.21 3.07
C SER A 131 0.33 14.84 2.41
N GLY A 132 -0.81 14.14 2.45
CA GLY A 132 -0.94 12.74 2.04
C GLY A 132 -0.45 12.46 0.62
N ASP A 133 -0.80 13.34 -0.34
CA ASP A 133 -0.32 13.21 -1.72
C ASP A 133 1.18 13.46 -1.85
N LEU A 134 1.73 14.43 -1.09
CA LEU A 134 3.17 14.65 -1.03
C LEU A 134 3.90 13.43 -0.47
N LEU A 135 3.39 12.83 0.59
CA LEU A 135 4.00 11.65 1.21
C LEU A 135 3.95 10.43 0.27
N THR A 136 2.87 10.25 -0.48
CA THR A 136 2.79 9.26 -1.57
C THR A 136 3.84 9.52 -2.64
N TYR A 137 3.97 10.77 -3.09
CA TYR A 137 4.96 11.19 -4.08
C TYR A 137 6.41 10.92 -3.64
N LEU A 138 6.72 11.15 -2.35
CA LEU A 138 8.07 11.01 -1.80
C LEU A 138 8.47 9.56 -1.49
N ASN A 139 7.50 8.72 -1.12
CA ASN A 139 7.79 7.42 -0.51
C ASN A 139 7.33 6.22 -1.32
N CYS A 140 6.54 6.41 -2.38
CA CYS A 140 5.93 5.29 -3.11
C CYS A 140 6.10 5.38 -4.63
N ARG A 141 6.84 6.37 -5.13
CA ARG A 141 7.17 6.41 -6.56
C ARG A 141 8.26 5.39 -6.89
N ILE A 142 7.98 4.64 -7.92
CA ILE A 142 8.78 3.52 -8.42
C ILE A 142 9.51 4.02 -9.67
N ASP A 143 10.82 3.99 -9.66
CA ASP A 143 11.63 4.31 -10.84
C ASP A 143 11.69 3.10 -11.82
N GLU A 144 12.33 3.30 -12.98
CA GLU A 144 12.47 2.25 -13.99
C GLU A 144 13.10 0.97 -13.43
N LYS A 145 14.09 1.07 -12.55
CA LYS A 145 14.74 -0.10 -11.94
C LYS A 145 13.79 -0.82 -10.98
N GLY A 146 13.05 -0.06 -10.18
CA GLY A 146 12.01 -0.60 -9.32
C GLY A 146 10.92 -1.32 -10.12
N PHE A 147 10.43 -0.71 -11.20
CA PHE A 147 9.44 -1.34 -12.08
C PHE A 147 9.96 -2.65 -12.71
N LEU A 148 11.18 -2.66 -13.23
CA LEU A 148 11.80 -3.89 -13.75
C LEU A 148 11.96 -4.97 -12.67
N SER A 149 12.29 -4.59 -11.43
CA SER A 149 12.38 -5.53 -10.31
C SER A 149 11.01 -6.12 -9.95
N MET A 150 9.94 -5.32 -10.00
CA MET A 150 8.56 -5.76 -9.79
C MET A 150 8.14 -6.76 -10.88
N GLN A 151 8.39 -6.46 -12.14
CA GLN A 151 8.09 -7.36 -13.25
C GLN A 151 8.79 -8.71 -13.10
N GLU A 152 10.06 -8.73 -12.70
CA GLU A 152 10.79 -9.97 -12.50
C GLU A 152 10.28 -10.74 -11.27
N ALA A 153 9.98 -10.06 -10.16
CA ALA A 153 9.36 -10.69 -8.99
C ALA A 153 8.01 -11.33 -9.37
N CYS A 154 7.15 -10.61 -10.10
CA CYS A 154 5.87 -11.11 -10.59
C CYS A 154 6.04 -12.34 -11.51
N ARG A 155 7.02 -12.32 -12.42
CA ARG A 155 7.29 -13.45 -13.32
C ARG A 155 7.66 -14.71 -12.55
N ILE A 156 8.53 -14.58 -11.54
CA ILE A 156 8.95 -15.71 -10.73
C ILE A 156 7.79 -16.18 -9.83
N ASN A 157 7.06 -15.24 -9.22
CA ASN A 157 5.93 -15.54 -8.35
C ASN A 157 4.83 -16.33 -9.09
N LEU A 158 4.48 -15.92 -10.30
CA LEU A 158 3.53 -16.64 -11.16
C LEU A 158 4.01 -18.05 -11.51
N HIS A 159 5.29 -18.22 -11.80
CA HIS A 159 5.85 -19.55 -12.06
C HIS A 159 5.76 -20.46 -10.82
N ILE A 160 6.08 -19.94 -9.64
CA ILE A 160 5.98 -20.70 -8.38
C ILE A 160 4.52 -21.04 -8.06
N LYS A 161 3.59 -20.14 -8.35
CA LYS A 161 2.14 -20.40 -8.26
C LYS A 161 1.74 -21.59 -9.15
N ASP A 162 2.24 -21.67 -10.40
CA ASP A 162 1.95 -22.81 -11.28
C ASP A 162 2.51 -24.12 -10.71
N LEU A 163 3.73 -24.09 -10.17
CA LEU A 163 4.34 -25.24 -9.48
C LEU A 163 3.53 -25.68 -8.24
N ALA A 164 2.98 -24.72 -7.49
CA ALA A 164 2.17 -25.02 -6.32
C ALA A 164 0.86 -25.75 -6.69
N PHE A 165 0.14 -25.30 -7.72
CA PHE A 165 -1.05 -26.00 -8.21
C PHE A 165 -0.72 -27.38 -8.80
N GLU A 166 0.38 -27.51 -9.52
CA GLU A 166 0.82 -28.83 -10.02
C GLU A 166 1.19 -29.76 -8.85
N LYS A 167 1.85 -29.26 -7.80
CA LYS A 167 2.12 -30.03 -6.58
C LYS A 167 0.85 -30.52 -5.89
N ILE A 168 -0.19 -29.68 -5.79
CA ILE A 168 -1.51 -30.09 -5.27
C ILE A 168 -2.08 -31.24 -6.10
N LYS A 169 -2.04 -31.14 -7.44
CA LYS A 169 -2.48 -32.18 -8.37
C LYS A 169 -1.73 -33.51 -8.16
N GLU A 170 -0.40 -33.45 -8.15
CA GLU A 170 0.44 -34.64 -7.92
C GLU A 170 0.09 -35.32 -6.59
N ASP A 171 -0.05 -34.56 -5.52
CA ASP A 171 -0.41 -35.08 -4.20
C ASP A 171 -1.76 -35.75 -4.19
N ILE A 172 -2.81 -35.12 -4.77
CA ILE A 172 -4.15 -35.70 -4.82
C ILE A 172 -4.15 -36.99 -5.66
N LEU A 173 -3.47 -37.00 -6.80
CA LEU A 173 -3.41 -38.16 -7.68
C LEU A 173 -2.63 -39.35 -7.06
N SER A 174 -1.58 -39.07 -6.30
CA SER A 174 -0.69 -40.10 -5.73
C SER A 174 -1.17 -40.64 -4.38
N ARG A 175 -1.61 -39.76 -3.47
CA ARG A 175 -1.97 -40.12 -2.08
C ARG A 175 -3.43 -39.80 -1.68
N GLY A 176 -4.21 -39.25 -2.61
CA GLY A 176 -5.63 -38.92 -2.40
C GLY A 176 -5.92 -37.56 -1.77
N TYR A 177 -4.91 -36.81 -1.36
CA TYR A 177 -5.05 -35.46 -0.78
C TYR A 177 -3.75 -34.68 -0.89
N SER A 178 -3.84 -33.34 -0.81
CA SER A 178 -2.75 -32.43 -0.49
C SER A 178 -3.02 -31.77 0.88
N ASP A 179 -2.20 -30.78 1.30
CA ASP A 179 -2.33 -30.13 2.61
C ASP A 179 -1.90 -28.67 2.52
N GLU A 180 -2.70 -27.76 3.13
CA GLU A 180 -2.45 -26.31 3.07
C GLU A 180 -1.04 -25.92 3.56
N TYR A 181 -0.61 -26.47 4.70
CA TYR A 181 0.70 -26.15 5.29
C TYR A 181 1.85 -26.73 4.48
N GLU A 182 1.70 -27.95 3.92
CA GLU A 182 2.71 -28.54 3.04
C GLU A 182 2.91 -27.70 1.78
N ILE A 183 1.83 -27.20 1.17
CA ILE A 183 1.91 -26.33 -0.02
C ILE A 183 2.47 -24.95 0.35
N GLN A 184 2.06 -24.34 1.48
CA GLN A 184 2.66 -23.11 1.97
C GLN A 184 4.19 -23.25 2.11
N LYS A 185 4.63 -24.32 2.74
CA LYS A 185 6.05 -24.61 2.89
C LYS A 185 6.75 -24.82 1.55
N PHE A 186 6.12 -25.56 0.63
CA PHE A 186 6.66 -25.76 -0.72
C PHE A 186 6.88 -24.42 -1.44
N ILE A 187 5.92 -23.47 -1.35
CA ILE A 187 6.06 -22.14 -1.96
C ILE A 187 7.20 -21.37 -1.30
N ALA A 188 7.27 -21.37 0.04
CA ALA A 188 8.36 -20.71 0.79
C ALA A 188 9.74 -21.28 0.41
N ASP A 189 9.88 -22.60 0.31
CA ASP A 189 11.10 -23.27 -0.13
C ASP A 189 11.47 -22.81 -1.57
N LYS A 190 10.48 -22.66 -2.47
CA LYS A 190 10.68 -22.13 -3.83
C LYS A 190 11.09 -20.67 -3.86
N TYR A 191 10.59 -19.85 -2.94
CA TYR A 191 11.06 -18.47 -2.79
C TYR A 191 12.53 -18.43 -2.41
N GLU A 192 12.97 -19.26 -1.45
CA GLU A 192 14.37 -19.35 -1.06
C GLU A 192 15.27 -19.85 -2.21
N GLU A 193 14.84 -20.89 -2.95
CA GLU A 193 15.55 -21.42 -4.11
C GLU A 193 15.75 -20.40 -5.23
N ASN A 194 14.83 -19.43 -5.37
CA ASN A 194 14.86 -18.37 -6.38
C ASN A 194 15.41 -17.03 -5.86
N ASP A 195 16.00 -17.02 -4.66
CA ASP A 195 16.63 -15.86 -4.05
C ASP A 195 15.66 -14.67 -3.86
N LEU A 196 14.40 -14.99 -3.50
CA LEU A 196 13.36 -14.03 -3.20
C LEU A 196 13.30 -13.72 -1.70
N PHE A 197 12.87 -12.51 -1.39
CA PHE A 197 12.56 -12.05 -0.05
C PHE A 197 11.03 -12.06 0.16
N PHE A 198 10.58 -12.51 1.29
CA PHE A 198 9.23 -12.43 1.82
C PHE A 198 9.30 -12.23 3.33
N ASP A 199 8.37 -11.49 3.91
CA ASP A 199 8.32 -11.21 5.35
C ASP A 199 7.61 -12.33 6.11
N GLU A 200 6.53 -12.86 5.52
CA GLU A 200 5.75 -13.98 6.04
C GLU A 200 5.52 -15.02 4.94
N PRO A 201 5.36 -16.31 5.30
CA PRO A 201 5.02 -17.34 4.32
C PRO A 201 3.68 -17.05 3.63
N PRO A 202 3.46 -17.54 2.39
CA PRO A 202 2.21 -17.33 1.65
C PRO A 202 1.00 -17.97 2.33
N ILE A 203 -0.18 -17.51 1.99
CA ILE A 203 -1.45 -18.10 2.46
C ILE A 203 -1.88 -19.19 1.47
N VAL A 204 -2.16 -20.38 1.97
CA VAL A 204 -2.86 -21.43 1.25
C VAL A 204 -4.08 -21.81 2.06
N ALA A 205 -5.26 -21.64 1.48
CA ALA A 205 -6.53 -21.82 2.21
C ALA A 205 -7.53 -22.62 1.38
N VAL A 206 -8.20 -23.58 2.01
CA VAL A 206 -9.18 -24.45 1.36
C VAL A 206 -10.60 -24.19 1.88
N ASN A 207 -11.56 -24.04 0.98
CA ASN A 207 -12.98 -23.87 1.27
C ASN A 207 -13.24 -22.76 2.31
N ASN A 208 -13.86 -23.11 3.46
CA ASN A 208 -14.19 -22.13 4.49
C ASN A 208 -12.98 -21.54 5.24
N ASN A 209 -11.79 -22.14 5.16
CA ASN A 209 -10.57 -21.47 5.66
C ASN A 209 -10.26 -20.21 4.85
N ALA A 210 -10.51 -20.26 3.53
CA ALA A 210 -10.40 -19.10 2.66
C ALA A 210 -11.46 -18.00 2.94
N SER A 211 -12.47 -18.29 3.75
CA SER A 211 -13.49 -17.31 4.17
C SER A 211 -12.99 -16.35 5.28
N ASN A 212 -11.83 -16.64 5.87
CA ASN A 212 -11.12 -15.72 6.74
C ASN A 212 -9.97 -15.07 5.94
N PRO A 213 -10.04 -13.78 5.59
CA PRO A 213 -8.97 -13.09 4.83
C PRO A 213 -7.58 -13.16 5.50
N HIS A 214 -7.53 -13.30 6.82
CA HIS A 214 -6.32 -13.44 7.61
C HIS A 214 -6.03 -14.89 8.04
N TYR A 215 -6.59 -15.88 7.32
CA TYR A 215 -6.27 -17.26 7.59
C TYR A 215 -4.79 -17.55 7.30
N PHE A 216 -4.15 -18.28 8.20
CA PHE A 216 -2.76 -18.65 8.06
C PHE A 216 -2.59 -20.12 8.48
N PRO A 217 -2.23 -21.03 7.57
CA PRO A 217 -2.07 -22.44 7.91
C PRO A 217 -0.85 -22.67 8.81
N THR A 218 -1.01 -23.52 9.80
CA THR A 218 0.07 -23.98 10.66
C THR A 218 0.05 -25.51 10.72
N VAL A 219 1.10 -26.14 11.21
CA VAL A 219 1.15 -27.60 11.43
C VAL A 219 -0.09 -28.13 12.17
N ASN A 220 -0.67 -27.32 13.09
CA ASN A 220 -1.77 -27.74 13.94
C ASN A 220 -3.15 -27.33 13.42
N SER A 221 -3.24 -26.36 12.50
CA SER A 221 -4.50 -25.81 11.98
C SER A 221 -4.72 -26.09 10.51
N SER A 222 -3.74 -26.69 9.84
CA SER A 222 -3.80 -27.02 8.41
C SER A 222 -4.91 -28.01 8.10
N ARG A 223 -5.55 -27.83 6.95
CA ARG A 223 -6.54 -28.76 6.40
C ARG A 223 -5.99 -29.49 5.20
N LYS A 224 -6.50 -30.70 5.00
CA LYS A 224 -6.26 -31.47 3.78
C LYS A 224 -7.10 -30.93 2.64
N ILE A 225 -6.51 -30.93 1.45
CA ILE A 225 -7.14 -30.55 0.19
C ILE A 225 -7.51 -31.82 -0.54
N TYR A 226 -8.79 -32.03 -0.77
CA TYR A 226 -9.33 -33.20 -1.47
C TYR A 226 -9.89 -32.81 -2.84
N ARG A 227 -10.20 -33.84 -3.65
CA ARG A 227 -10.93 -33.63 -4.90
C ARG A 227 -12.25 -32.89 -4.61
N GLY A 228 -12.55 -31.89 -5.41
CA GLY A 228 -13.74 -31.02 -5.31
C GLY A 228 -13.57 -29.80 -4.42
N ASP A 229 -12.45 -29.66 -3.70
CA ASP A 229 -12.19 -28.51 -2.84
C ASP A 229 -11.78 -27.28 -3.65
N VAL A 230 -12.19 -26.10 -3.17
CA VAL A 230 -11.79 -24.78 -3.70
C VAL A 230 -10.56 -24.31 -2.94
N VAL A 231 -9.51 -23.96 -3.68
CA VAL A 231 -8.21 -23.58 -3.13
C VAL A 231 -7.91 -22.12 -3.47
N LEU A 232 -7.55 -21.34 -2.47
CA LEU A 232 -7.00 -19.99 -2.57
C LEU A 232 -5.50 -20.06 -2.25
N ILE A 233 -4.68 -19.47 -3.12
CA ILE A 233 -3.25 -19.23 -2.87
C ILE A 233 -3.01 -17.73 -3.00
N ASP A 234 -2.55 -17.11 -1.90
CA ASP A 234 -2.18 -15.72 -1.81
C ASP A 234 -0.70 -15.62 -1.48
N MET A 235 0.06 -14.95 -2.33
CA MET A 235 1.50 -15.04 -2.33
C MET A 235 2.17 -13.73 -2.75
N TRP A 236 3.08 -13.27 -1.89
CA TRP A 236 3.86 -12.05 -2.10
C TRP A 236 5.34 -12.28 -1.90
N CYS A 237 6.12 -11.63 -2.73
CA CYS A 237 7.58 -11.69 -2.65
C CYS A 237 8.22 -10.53 -3.43
N LYS A 238 9.51 -10.31 -3.20
CA LYS A 238 10.35 -9.42 -4.03
C LYS A 238 11.74 -10.01 -4.20
N LEU A 239 12.53 -9.46 -5.12
CA LEU A 239 13.94 -9.81 -5.20
C LEU A 239 14.66 -9.40 -3.91
N LYS A 240 15.71 -10.11 -3.49
CA LYS A 240 16.47 -9.80 -2.25
C LYS A 240 17.22 -8.48 -2.27
N ASN A 241 17.08 -7.66 -3.28
CA ASN A 241 17.61 -6.30 -3.29
C ASN A 241 16.72 -5.39 -2.42
N LYS A 242 17.35 -4.51 -1.63
CA LYS A 242 16.66 -3.61 -0.70
C LYS A 242 15.58 -2.75 -1.37
N ASP A 243 15.87 -2.25 -2.57
CA ASP A 243 15.00 -1.31 -3.29
C ASP A 243 14.05 -2.01 -4.29
N SER A 244 14.01 -3.35 -4.29
CA SER A 244 13.10 -4.14 -5.14
C SER A 244 11.67 -3.98 -4.68
N ILE A 245 10.76 -3.91 -5.65
CA ILE A 245 9.32 -3.77 -5.43
C ILE A 245 8.68 -5.16 -5.33
N TYR A 246 7.69 -5.30 -4.46
CA TYR A 246 6.95 -6.54 -4.29
C TYR A 246 6.09 -6.88 -5.51
N SER A 247 5.91 -8.17 -5.71
CA SER A 247 4.77 -8.78 -6.39
C SER A 247 3.80 -9.28 -5.33
N ASP A 248 2.50 -9.07 -5.55
CA ASP A 248 1.43 -9.53 -4.68
C ASP A 248 0.27 -10.07 -5.52
N ILE A 249 -0.06 -11.34 -5.36
CA ILE A 249 -1.05 -12.02 -6.20
C ILE A 249 -1.87 -13.03 -5.39
N THR A 250 -3.18 -13.07 -5.63
CA THR A 250 -4.06 -14.15 -5.17
C THR A 250 -4.68 -14.89 -6.34
N TRP A 251 -4.57 -16.21 -6.34
CA TRP A 251 -5.11 -17.10 -7.37
C TRP A 251 -5.99 -18.18 -6.81
N MET A 252 -7.04 -18.53 -7.58
CA MET A 252 -8.03 -19.54 -7.23
C MET A 252 -7.89 -20.79 -8.09
N GLY A 253 -8.04 -21.95 -7.46
CA GLY A 253 -8.17 -23.24 -8.13
C GLY A 253 -9.35 -24.06 -7.56
N GLU A 254 -9.85 -25.01 -8.33
CA GLU A 254 -10.75 -26.06 -7.84
C GLU A 254 -10.09 -27.42 -8.09
N ALA A 255 -10.02 -28.24 -7.07
CA ALA A 255 -9.33 -29.53 -7.12
C ALA A 255 -10.16 -30.57 -7.89
N ASP A 256 -10.55 -30.25 -9.11
CA ASP A 256 -11.27 -31.15 -10.02
C ASP A 256 -10.76 -30.95 -11.46
N GLU A 257 -11.22 -31.82 -12.37
CA GLU A 257 -10.91 -31.74 -13.81
C GLU A 257 -11.68 -30.60 -14.51
N ASN A 258 -12.81 -30.20 -13.95
CA ASN A 258 -13.64 -29.08 -14.42
C ASN A 258 -14.03 -28.19 -13.25
N VAL A 259 -14.06 -26.89 -13.49
CA VAL A 259 -14.53 -25.93 -12.50
C VAL A 259 -16.05 -25.97 -12.41
N SER A 260 -16.58 -26.03 -11.20
CA SER A 260 -18.03 -26.05 -10.95
C SER A 260 -18.67 -24.69 -11.28
N LEU A 261 -19.93 -24.72 -11.73
CA LEU A 261 -20.67 -23.50 -12.11
C LEU A 261 -20.80 -22.49 -10.95
N ASN A 262 -20.87 -22.95 -9.70
CA ASN A 262 -20.96 -22.08 -8.53
C ASN A 262 -19.66 -21.32 -8.30
N VAL A 263 -18.52 -21.98 -8.41
CA VAL A 263 -17.18 -21.40 -8.30
C VAL A 263 -16.93 -20.41 -9.45
N GLU A 264 -17.20 -20.83 -10.69
CA GLU A 264 -17.03 -19.96 -11.87
C GLU A 264 -17.90 -18.69 -11.77
N LYS A 265 -19.17 -18.82 -11.40
CA LYS A 265 -20.08 -17.68 -11.26
C LYS A 265 -19.59 -16.66 -10.24
N ARG A 266 -19.14 -17.13 -9.06
CA ARG A 266 -18.63 -16.25 -7.99
C ARG A 266 -17.30 -15.58 -8.40
N PHE A 267 -16.39 -16.35 -8.99
CA PHE A 267 -15.13 -15.83 -9.51
C PHE A 267 -15.34 -14.75 -10.57
N ASN A 268 -16.27 -14.94 -11.50
CA ASN A 268 -16.58 -13.96 -12.52
C ASN A 268 -17.08 -12.62 -11.95
N VAL A 269 -17.68 -12.61 -10.76
CA VAL A 269 -18.02 -11.34 -10.09
C VAL A 269 -16.76 -10.59 -9.68
N LEU A 270 -15.79 -11.26 -9.07
CA LEU A 270 -14.52 -10.65 -8.69
C LEU A 270 -13.74 -10.16 -9.92
N LYS A 271 -13.56 -11.03 -10.89
CA LYS A 271 -12.88 -10.71 -12.14
C LYS A 271 -13.48 -9.45 -12.81
N ASN A 272 -14.79 -9.42 -12.98
CA ASN A 272 -15.47 -8.30 -13.63
C ASN A 272 -15.41 -7.01 -12.80
N SER A 273 -15.35 -7.09 -11.48
CA SER A 273 -15.16 -5.91 -10.62
C SER A 273 -13.77 -5.29 -10.81
N ILE A 274 -12.73 -6.11 -10.97
CA ILE A 274 -11.36 -5.66 -11.35
C ILE A 274 -11.37 -5.03 -12.74
N ASP A 275 -12.08 -5.64 -13.73
CA ASP A 275 -12.23 -5.07 -15.07
C ASP A 275 -12.81 -3.66 -15.04
N LEU A 276 -13.84 -3.44 -14.20
CA LEU A 276 -14.46 -2.14 -14.04
C LEU A 276 -13.53 -1.11 -13.38
N ALA A 277 -12.73 -1.51 -12.39
CA ALA A 277 -11.73 -0.66 -11.78
C ALA A 277 -10.66 -0.21 -12.79
N LEU A 278 -10.15 -1.15 -13.59
CA LEU A 278 -9.17 -0.87 -14.65
C LEU A 278 -9.74 0.05 -15.74
N LEU A 279 -11.00 -0.18 -16.14
CA LEU A 279 -11.70 0.67 -17.10
C LEU A 279 -11.89 2.08 -16.54
N TYR A 280 -12.30 2.21 -15.28
CA TYR A 280 -12.45 3.50 -14.63
C TYR A 280 -11.12 4.27 -14.59
N LEU A 281 -10.03 3.62 -14.20
CA LEU A 281 -8.69 4.21 -14.22
C LEU A 281 -8.31 4.68 -15.63
N HIS A 282 -8.46 3.81 -16.63
CA HIS A 282 -8.16 4.14 -18.03
C HIS A 282 -8.96 5.34 -18.55
N ASP A 283 -10.24 5.42 -18.19
CA ASP A 283 -11.13 6.46 -18.70
C ASP A 283 -10.92 7.83 -18.05
N TYR A 284 -10.43 7.87 -16.79
CA TYR A 284 -10.44 9.10 -16.00
C TYR A 284 -9.06 9.64 -15.62
N LEU A 285 -8.01 8.82 -15.48
CA LEU A 285 -6.69 9.29 -15.01
C LEU A 285 -6.09 10.42 -15.86
N SER A 286 -6.30 10.39 -17.18
CA SER A 286 -5.81 11.45 -18.08
C SER A 286 -6.69 12.70 -18.13
N LYS A 287 -7.88 12.67 -17.52
CA LYS A 287 -8.92 13.72 -17.64
C LYS A 287 -9.14 14.50 -16.35
N ARG A 288 -8.91 13.87 -15.19
CA ARG A 288 -9.15 14.46 -13.87
C ARG A 288 -8.36 13.73 -12.79
N ASP A 289 -8.26 14.32 -11.62
CA ASP A 289 -7.76 13.63 -10.43
C ASP A 289 -8.69 12.44 -10.10
N VAL A 290 -8.07 11.30 -9.81
CA VAL A 290 -8.73 10.08 -9.35
C VAL A 290 -8.17 9.74 -7.97
N TYR A 291 -9.03 9.38 -7.05
CA TYR A 291 -8.70 9.10 -5.66
C TYR A 291 -8.90 7.62 -5.32
N GLY A 292 -8.15 7.12 -4.33
CA GLY A 292 -8.20 5.70 -3.95
C GLY A 292 -9.62 5.22 -3.63
N TYR A 293 -10.37 5.99 -2.83
CA TYR A 293 -11.76 5.65 -2.47
C TYR A 293 -12.69 5.48 -3.67
N GLN A 294 -12.49 6.25 -4.74
CA GLN A 294 -13.36 6.19 -5.92
C GLN A 294 -13.25 4.87 -6.68
N ILE A 295 -12.09 4.24 -6.64
CA ILE A 295 -11.85 2.95 -7.27
C ILE A 295 -12.50 1.84 -6.43
N ASP A 296 -12.36 1.91 -5.11
CA ASP A 296 -13.07 0.98 -4.19
C ASP A 296 -14.58 1.08 -4.37
N ASP A 297 -15.14 2.28 -4.49
CA ASP A 297 -16.56 2.51 -4.79
C ASP A 297 -17.03 1.79 -6.05
N VAL A 298 -16.25 1.84 -7.12
CA VAL A 298 -16.59 1.16 -8.39
C VAL A 298 -16.66 -0.35 -8.18
N VAL A 299 -15.66 -0.94 -7.53
CA VAL A 299 -15.58 -2.37 -7.25
C VAL A 299 -16.68 -2.80 -6.31
N ARG A 300 -16.83 -2.12 -5.19
CA ARG A 300 -17.79 -2.43 -4.13
C ARG A 300 -19.24 -2.31 -4.60
N ASN A 301 -19.57 -1.26 -5.35
CA ASN A 301 -20.89 -1.09 -5.92
C ASN A 301 -21.26 -2.24 -6.87
N TYR A 302 -20.33 -2.67 -7.72
CA TYR A 302 -20.57 -3.82 -8.61
C TYR A 302 -20.81 -5.13 -7.83
N ILE A 303 -19.96 -5.42 -6.83
CA ILE A 303 -20.09 -6.61 -5.97
C ILE A 303 -21.44 -6.57 -5.22
N ARG A 304 -21.86 -5.40 -4.71
CA ARG A 304 -23.15 -5.18 -4.08
C ARG A 304 -24.32 -5.47 -5.02
N ASP A 305 -24.28 -4.94 -6.24
CA ASP A 305 -25.31 -5.12 -7.26
C ASP A 305 -25.45 -6.59 -7.69
N LYS A 306 -24.40 -7.40 -7.49
CA LYS A 306 -24.44 -8.86 -7.68
C LYS A 306 -24.95 -9.63 -6.44
N GLY A 307 -25.28 -8.93 -5.33
CA GLY A 307 -25.84 -9.50 -4.12
C GLY A 307 -24.81 -10.04 -3.13
N TYR A 308 -23.54 -9.62 -3.24
CA TYR A 308 -22.45 -10.10 -2.37
C TYR A 308 -21.92 -9.03 -1.38
N ASP A 309 -22.61 -7.91 -1.21
CA ASP A 309 -22.18 -6.78 -0.38
C ASP A 309 -21.66 -7.17 1.00
N LYS A 310 -22.43 -7.94 1.76
CA LYS A 310 -22.08 -8.37 3.13
C LYS A 310 -20.91 -9.36 3.23
N TYR A 311 -20.43 -9.85 2.09
CA TYR A 311 -19.34 -10.80 2.01
C TYR A 311 -18.04 -10.18 1.51
N PHE A 312 -18.04 -8.91 1.12
CA PHE A 312 -16.84 -8.15 0.80
C PHE A 312 -16.47 -7.23 1.97
N ILE A 313 -15.58 -7.68 2.83
CA ILE A 313 -15.38 -7.20 4.20
C ILE A 313 -14.04 -6.49 4.44
N HIS A 314 -13.30 -6.17 3.40
CA HIS A 314 -12.07 -5.38 3.46
C HIS A 314 -11.98 -4.41 2.27
N ARG A 315 -10.99 -3.53 2.24
CA ARG A 315 -10.69 -2.61 1.13
C ARG A 315 -10.41 -3.37 -0.18
N THR A 316 -10.54 -2.70 -1.30
CA THR A 316 -10.27 -3.29 -2.62
C THR A 316 -8.77 -3.49 -2.89
N GLY A 317 -7.88 -2.74 -2.21
CA GLY A 317 -6.46 -2.91 -2.42
C GLY A 317 -5.60 -1.95 -1.59
N HIS A 318 -4.31 -2.14 -1.65
CA HIS A 318 -3.32 -1.36 -0.92
C HIS A 318 -2.16 -0.92 -1.81
N SER A 319 -1.45 0.13 -1.37
CA SER A 319 -0.20 0.55 -2.01
C SER A 319 0.83 -0.58 -1.98
N ILE A 320 1.55 -0.79 -3.09
CA ILE A 320 2.66 -1.75 -3.17
C ILE A 320 3.96 -0.98 -3.31
N PHE A 321 4.97 -1.38 -2.52
CA PHE A 321 6.29 -0.75 -2.56
C PHE A 321 7.41 -1.72 -2.09
N SER A 322 8.58 -1.17 -1.73
CA SER A 322 9.79 -1.90 -1.33
C SER A 322 9.97 -2.09 0.18
N ASP A 323 8.97 -1.79 1.00
CA ASP A 323 9.03 -1.86 2.47
C ASP A 323 9.31 -3.30 3.00
N LEU A 324 9.15 -3.54 4.29
CA LEU A 324 9.34 -4.89 4.87
C LEU A 324 8.25 -5.87 4.48
N SER A 325 7.05 -5.36 4.19
CA SER A 325 5.90 -6.12 3.69
C SER A 325 5.46 -5.53 2.33
N PRO A 326 4.58 -6.19 1.57
CA PRO A 326 4.05 -5.63 0.33
C PRO A 326 3.29 -4.32 0.53
N HIS A 327 2.73 -4.08 1.72
CA HIS A 327 1.95 -2.90 2.06
C HIS A 327 2.80 -1.62 2.10
N GLY A 328 2.78 -0.85 1.03
CA GLY A 328 3.43 0.46 0.95
C GLY A 328 2.69 1.55 1.74
N LYS A 329 3.33 2.71 1.86
CA LYS A 329 2.76 3.90 2.55
C LYS A 329 1.98 4.84 1.63
N GLY A 330 1.80 4.46 0.37
CA GLY A 330 1.08 5.22 -0.63
C GLY A 330 -0.44 5.10 -0.50
N VAL A 331 -1.12 5.53 -1.56
CA VAL A 331 -2.58 5.48 -1.64
C VAL A 331 -3.08 4.05 -1.62
N ASN A 332 -4.10 3.79 -0.78
CA ASN A 332 -4.87 2.56 -0.80
C ASN A 332 -6.12 2.71 -1.66
N ILE A 333 -6.63 1.60 -2.14
CA ILE A 333 -7.92 1.53 -2.84
C ILE A 333 -8.97 1.18 -1.79
N ASP A 334 -9.50 2.22 -1.11
CA ASP A 334 -10.22 2.02 0.15
C ASP A 334 -11.28 3.12 0.38
N ASP A 335 -12.54 2.73 0.51
CA ASP A 335 -13.68 3.49 1.08
C ASP A 335 -14.45 2.65 2.10
N TYR A 336 -13.77 1.65 2.71
CA TYR A 336 -14.40 0.73 3.64
C TYR A 336 -13.73 0.73 5.03
N GLU A 337 -12.43 0.48 5.11
CA GLU A 337 -11.67 0.51 6.37
C GLU A 337 -11.24 1.94 6.70
N THR A 338 -10.84 2.68 5.65
CA THR A 338 -10.55 4.11 5.68
C THR A 338 -11.15 4.74 4.43
N ARG A 339 -11.22 6.07 4.36
CA ARG A 339 -11.54 6.76 3.11
C ARG A 339 -10.26 7.34 2.55
N ASP A 340 -9.65 6.66 1.57
CA ASP A 340 -8.40 7.15 1.03
C ASP A 340 -8.61 8.25 -0.02
N GLU A 341 -8.51 9.50 0.42
CA GLU A 341 -8.65 10.70 -0.39
C GLU A 341 -7.35 11.14 -1.07
N ARG A 342 -6.32 10.28 -1.07
CA ARG A 342 -5.09 10.54 -1.82
C ARG A 342 -5.29 10.24 -3.30
N ARG A 343 -4.60 11.03 -4.11
CA ARG A 343 -4.65 10.90 -5.57
C ARG A 343 -3.84 9.70 -6.06
N ILE A 344 -4.39 9.05 -7.06
CA ILE A 344 -3.62 8.14 -7.92
C ILE A 344 -2.71 8.98 -8.80
N ILE A 345 -1.41 8.79 -8.66
CA ILE A 345 -0.38 9.53 -9.42
C ILE A 345 0.43 8.56 -10.29
N ASN A 346 1.22 9.10 -11.21
CA ASN A 346 2.14 8.28 -12.01
C ASN A 346 3.25 7.68 -11.15
N ASP A 347 3.77 6.57 -11.62
CA ASP A 347 4.90 5.82 -11.08
C ASP A 347 4.64 5.22 -9.69
N ILE A 348 3.38 4.88 -9.37
CA ILE A 348 3.02 4.12 -8.16
C ILE A 348 2.40 2.78 -8.53
N ALA A 349 2.48 1.83 -7.60
CA ALA A 349 1.80 0.54 -7.70
C ALA A 349 0.86 0.30 -6.53
N PHE A 350 -0.22 -0.45 -6.78
CA PHE A 350 -1.19 -0.91 -5.80
C PHE A 350 -1.82 -2.23 -6.23
N SER A 351 -2.36 -2.99 -5.27
CA SER A 351 -3.15 -4.18 -5.55
C SER A 351 -4.59 -3.83 -5.95
N LEU A 352 -5.21 -4.70 -6.75
CA LEU A 352 -6.66 -4.82 -6.85
C LEU A 352 -7.01 -6.25 -6.46
N GLU A 353 -7.58 -6.42 -5.28
CA GLU A 353 -7.75 -7.71 -4.59
C GLU A 353 -9.15 -7.94 -4.01
N PRO A 354 -10.24 -7.63 -4.72
CA PRO A 354 -11.57 -7.84 -4.16
C PRO A 354 -11.80 -9.30 -3.77
N GLY A 355 -12.52 -9.51 -2.66
CA GLY A 355 -12.86 -10.83 -2.14
C GLY A 355 -14.34 -11.01 -1.82
N ILE A 356 -14.82 -12.26 -1.87
CA ILE A 356 -16.16 -12.68 -1.45
C ILE A 356 -15.99 -13.86 -0.50
N TYR A 357 -16.32 -13.63 0.78
CA TYR A 357 -16.05 -14.56 1.89
C TYR A 357 -17.36 -15.13 2.44
N MET A 358 -17.78 -16.29 1.90
CA MET A 358 -19.00 -16.99 2.31
C MET A 358 -18.66 -18.24 3.14
N ASP A 359 -19.60 -18.74 3.91
CA ASP A 359 -19.39 -19.85 4.84
C ASP A 359 -18.95 -21.17 4.15
N ASP A 360 -19.31 -21.37 2.89
CA ASP A 360 -18.94 -22.55 2.11
C ASP A 360 -17.49 -22.47 1.62
N PHE A 361 -17.11 -21.37 1.00
CA PHE A 361 -15.74 -21.05 0.61
C PHE A 361 -15.55 -19.54 0.41
N GLY A 362 -14.36 -19.06 0.72
CA GLY A 362 -13.90 -17.71 0.36
C GLY A 362 -13.23 -17.70 -1.00
N MET A 363 -13.26 -16.53 -1.65
CA MET A 363 -12.54 -16.26 -2.89
C MET A 363 -11.96 -14.86 -2.85
N ARG A 364 -10.74 -14.71 -3.37
CA ARG A 364 -10.10 -13.43 -3.70
C ARG A 364 -9.45 -13.56 -5.07
N SER A 365 -9.45 -12.52 -5.85
CA SER A 365 -8.66 -12.43 -7.08
C SER A 365 -7.85 -11.16 -6.99
N GLU A 366 -6.55 -11.28 -7.18
CA GLU A 366 -5.64 -10.16 -6.99
C GLU A 366 -4.69 -10.00 -8.14
N THR A 367 -4.41 -8.74 -8.46
CA THR A 367 -3.42 -8.35 -9.45
C THR A 367 -2.76 -7.03 -9.06
N ASP A 368 -1.47 -6.92 -9.36
CA ASP A 368 -0.71 -5.69 -9.22
C ASP A 368 -1.00 -4.74 -10.40
N VAL A 369 -1.22 -3.47 -10.07
CA VAL A 369 -1.42 -2.40 -11.05
C VAL A 369 -0.37 -1.32 -10.85
N PHE A 370 0.34 -0.98 -11.91
CA PHE A 370 1.29 0.14 -11.95
C PHE A 370 0.72 1.26 -12.84
N ILE A 371 0.84 2.51 -12.40
CA ILE A 371 0.39 3.66 -13.18
C ILE A 371 1.56 4.26 -13.95
N HIS A 372 1.49 4.22 -15.27
CA HIS A 372 2.49 4.82 -16.16
C HIS A 372 1.83 5.73 -17.18
N ASP A 373 2.28 6.96 -17.28
CA ASP A 373 1.73 7.98 -18.20
C ASP A 373 0.20 8.11 -18.12
N ASN A 374 -0.36 8.08 -16.91
CA ASN A 374 -1.80 8.08 -16.63
C ASN A 374 -2.56 6.86 -17.20
N VAL A 375 -1.87 5.75 -17.43
CA VAL A 375 -2.46 4.50 -17.89
C VAL A 375 -2.21 3.41 -16.85
N PRO A 376 -3.24 2.63 -16.44
CA PRO A 376 -3.04 1.47 -15.58
C PRO A 376 -2.40 0.32 -16.37
N VAL A 377 -1.31 -0.22 -15.86
CA VAL A 377 -0.58 -1.36 -16.42
C VAL A 377 -0.65 -2.51 -15.43
N ILE A 378 -1.20 -3.66 -15.85
CA ILE A 378 -1.18 -4.87 -15.04
C ILE A 378 0.24 -5.42 -15.04
N VAL A 379 0.79 -5.66 -13.85
CA VAL A 379 2.13 -6.25 -13.67
C VAL A 379 2.00 -7.72 -13.32
N GLY A 380 2.69 -8.57 -14.07
CA GLY A 380 2.73 -10.01 -13.80
C GLY A 380 1.56 -10.82 -14.34
N GLY A 381 0.42 -10.22 -14.59
CA GLY A 381 -0.75 -10.88 -15.15
C GLY A 381 -1.94 -10.93 -14.19
N ARG A 382 -3.06 -11.37 -14.71
CA ARG A 382 -4.34 -11.42 -14.00
C ARG A 382 -5.01 -12.77 -14.24
N GLN A 383 -5.66 -13.29 -13.23
CA GLN A 383 -6.40 -14.53 -13.36
C GLN A 383 -7.69 -14.31 -14.18
N GLU A 384 -7.81 -15.01 -15.31
CA GLU A 384 -8.98 -14.95 -16.18
C GLU A 384 -10.02 -16.03 -15.89
N LYS A 385 -9.60 -17.17 -15.34
CA LYS A 385 -10.43 -18.32 -15.00
C LYS A 385 -9.85 -19.03 -13.79
N VAL A 386 -10.73 -19.65 -12.99
CA VAL A 386 -10.32 -20.58 -11.93
C VAL A 386 -9.57 -21.76 -12.53
N ILE A 387 -8.49 -22.19 -11.89
CA ILE A 387 -7.66 -23.31 -12.36
C ILE A 387 -8.37 -24.64 -12.07
N PRO A 388 -8.69 -25.47 -13.07
CA PRO A 388 -9.09 -26.86 -12.84
C PRO A 388 -7.85 -27.70 -12.50
N ILE A 389 -7.57 -27.86 -11.20
CA ILE A 389 -6.28 -28.37 -10.70
C ILE A 389 -5.98 -29.79 -11.20
N LEU A 390 -7.00 -30.63 -11.38
CA LEU A 390 -6.82 -32.04 -11.80
C LEU A 390 -6.89 -32.25 -13.33
N LYS A 391 -7.01 -31.17 -14.11
CA LYS A 391 -6.98 -31.23 -15.58
C LYS A 391 -5.52 -31.36 -16.03
#